data_74d4226e023b63f6cb34c1fa2adfe622
#
_entry.id   74d4226e023b63f6cb34c1fa2adfe622
#
_cell.length_a   1.000
_cell.length_b   1.000
_cell.length_c   1.000
_cell.angle_alpha   90.00
_cell.angle_beta   90.00
_cell.angle_gamma   90.00
#
_symmetry.space_group_name_H-M   'P 1'
#
loop_
_entity.id
_entity.type
_entity.pdbx_description
1 polymer ?
#
loop_
_entity_poly.entity_id
_entity_poly.type
_entity_poly.pdbx_seq_one_letter_code
_entity_poly.pdbx_strand_id
1 'polypeptide(L)'
;MIFIHRLTRLVSITSRSNSGISIASSPSRTIAGLKALNTRVILIAGGYDKNIPFDELGEIAAQYVKTLILLGKTAPKIENAVKTAKNYSPENIRIIHAENMSDAVNKAKENAVPGDIVTMSPACASFDMYKNFAERGKHFKDLVNNL
;
A
#
# COMPACT_ATOMS: atom_id res chain seq x y z
N MET A 1 -8.43 -9.83 -0.99
CA MET A 1 -9.78 -9.87 -0.37
C MET A 1 -10.40 -8.49 -0.47
N ILE A 2 -11.60 -8.41 -0.98
CA ILE A 2 -12.36 -7.16 -1.09
C ILE A 2 -13.27 -7.09 0.14
N PHE A 3 -13.08 -6.10 1.00
CA PHE A 3 -14.00 -5.82 2.08
C PHE A 3 -14.87 -4.61 1.70
N ILE A 4 -16.17 -4.80 1.64
CA ILE A 4 -17.13 -3.75 1.41
C ILE A 4 -17.75 -3.38 2.77
N HIS A 5 -17.18 -2.45 3.47
CA HIS A 5 -17.96 -1.65 4.37
C HIS A 5 -18.85 -0.75 3.49
N ARG A 6 -20.09 -0.51 3.85
CA ARG A 6 -21.14 0.13 3.00
C ARG A 6 -20.68 1.27 2.08
N LEU A 7 -19.45 1.76 2.20
CA LEU A 7 -18.95 2.96 1.53
C LEU A 7 -17.49 2.90 1.06
N THR A 8 -16.69 1.88 1.39
CA THR A 8 -15.25 1.80 1.04
C THR A 8 -14.86 0.37 0.67
N ARG A 9 -14.19 0.19 -0.46
CA ARG A 9 -13.64 -1.11 -0.87
C ARG A 9 -12.22 -1.26 -0.35
N LEU A 10 -11.98 -2.26 0.50
CA LEU A 10 -10.62 -2.68 0.86
C LEU A 10 -10.17 -3.80 -0.07
N VAL A 11 -9.08 -3.56 -0.77
CA VAL A 11 -8.49 -4.53 -1.70
C VAL A 11 -7.06 -4.82 -1.26
N SER A 12 -6.79 -6.06 -0.89
CA SER A 12 -5.42 -6.53 -0.86
C SER A 12 -5.01 -6.92 -2.27
N ILE A 13 -3.98 -6.29 -2.81
CA ILE A 13 -3.42 -6.71 -4.10
C ILE A 13 -2.66 -8.00 -3.86
N THR A 14 -3.36 -9.11 -4.03
CA THR A 14 -2.79 -10.44 -4.06
C THR A 14 -2.83 -10.92 -5.50
N SER A 15 -1.68 -11.18 -6.10
CA SER A 15 -1.67 -11.87 -7.39
C SER A 15 -2.20 -13.29 -7.17
N ARG A 16 -3.26 -13.65 -7.87
CA ARG A 16 -3.65 -15.04 -8.01
C ARG A 16 -2.59 -15.77 -8.87
N SER A 17 -1.54 -16.22 -8.25
CA SER A 17 -0.73 -17.26 -8.85
C SER A 17 -1.11 -18.59 -8.22
N ASN A 18 -1.21 -19.65 -9.02
CA ASN A 18 -1.51 -21.01 -8.59
C ASN A 18 -0.52 -21.62 -7.57
N SER A 19 0.45 -20.84 -7.12
CA SER A 19 1.48 -21.26 -6.15
C SER A 19 1.20 -20.82 -4.71
N GLY A 20 0.05 -20.26 -4.40
CA GLY A 20 -0.34 -19.87 -3.03
C GLY A 20 0.51 -18.75 -2.41
N ILE A 21 1.39 -18.13 -3.15
CA ILE A 21 2.30 -17.08 -2.69
C ILE A 21 1.78 -15.74 -3.17
N SER A 22 1.04 -15.10 -2.31
CA SER A 22 0.56 -13.73 -2.48
C SER A 22 1.69 -12.76 -2.24
N ILE A 23 2.15 -12.01 -3.27
CA ILE A 23 3.29 -11.22 -2.98
C ILE A 23 3.32 -9.90 -3.73
N ALA A 24 2.72 -8.89 -3.15
CA ALA A 24 3.10 -7.53 -3.41
C ALA A 24 4.32 -7.14 -2.55
N SER A 25 5.33 -8.03 -2.48
CA SER A 25 6.57 -7.82 -1.74
C SER A 25 7.69 -7.22 -2.61
N SER A 26 7.34 -6.71 -3.79
CA SER A 26 8.25 -6.00 -4.69
C SER A 26 7.56 -4.79 -5.32
N PRO A 27 8.31 -3.75 -5.66
CA PRO A 27 7.75 -2.57 -6.33
C PRO A 27 7.01 -2.89 -7.62
N SER A 28 7.54 -3.81 -8.44
CA SER A 28 6.93 -4.19 -9.73
C SER A 28 5.53 -4.79 -9.58
N ARG A 29 5.28 -5.55 -8.54
CA ARG A 29 3.95 -6.12 -8.27
C ARG A 29 2.95 -5.07 -7.78
N THR A 30 3.40 -4.13 -6.96
CA THR A 30 2.59 -2.99 -6.56
C THR A 30 2.21 -2.14 -7.77
N ILE A 31 3.15 -1.88 -8.66
CA ILE A 31 2.92 -1.16 -9.92
C ILE A 31 1.87 -1.87 -10.77
N ALA A 32 2.02 -3.18 -10.97
CA ALA A 32 1.06 -3.97 -11.74
C ALA A 32 -0.36 -3.91 -11.13
N GLY A 33 -0.46 -4.01 -9.81
CA GLY A 33 -1.73 -3.91 -9.10
C GLY A 33 -2.38 -2.54 -9.22
N LEU A 34 -1.62 -1.46 -9.09
CA LEU A 34 -2.13 -0.09 -9.25
C LEU A 34 -2.65 0.16 -10.66
N LYS A 35 -1.92 -0.28 -11.68
CA LYS A 35 -2.36 -0.18 -13.07
C LYS A 35 -3.62 -1.00 -13.34
N ALA A 36 -3.74 -2.19 -12.77
CA ALA A 36 -4.92 -3.05 -12.91
C ALA A 36 -6.18 -2.44 -12.29
N LEU A 37 -6.05 -1.75 -11.16
CA LEU A 37 -7.19 -1.06 -10.52
C LEU A 37 -7.66 0.16 -11.32
N ASN A 38 -6.77 0.78 -12.07
CA ASN A 38 -7.05 1.92 -12.96
C ASN A 38 -7.90 3.03 -12.32
N THR A 39 -7.65 3.32 -11.07
CA THR A 39 -8.29 4.40 -10.31
C THR A 39 -7.36 4.88 -9.22
N ARG A 40 -7.59 6.06 -8.69
CA ARG A 40 -6.79 6.58 -7.58
C ARG A 40 -7.21 5.92 -6.28
N VAL A 41 -6.26 5.37 -5.57
CA VAL A 41 -6.49 4.55 -4.36
C VAL A 41 -5.81 5.14 -3.13
N ILE A 42 -6.20 4.66 -1.96
CA ILE A 42 -5.43 4.80 -0.72
C ILE A 42 -4.52 3.58 -0.64
N LEU A 43 -3.21 3.81 -0.67
CA LEU A 43 -2.19 2.75 -0.66
C LEU A 43 -1.48 2.70 0.69
N ILE A 44 -1.45 1.53 1.31
CA ILE A 44 -0.60 1.23 2.45
C ILE A 44 0.63 0.49 1.92
N ALA A 45 1.81 1.07 2.11
CA ALA A 45 3.07 0.54 1.61
C ALA A 45 4.21 0.72 2.62
N GLY A 46 5.27 -0.05 2.42
CA GLY A 46 6.47 -0.01 3.24
C GLY A 46 6.77 -1.33 3.93
N GLY A 47 7.96 -1.44 4.48
CA GLY A 47 8.44 -2.63 5.16
C GLY A 47 9.96 -2.72 5.16
N TYR A 48 10.48 -3.93 5.10
CA TYR A 48 11.92 -4.21 5.11
C TYR A 48 12.62 -3.76 3.83
N ASP A 49 13.78 -3.13 3.99
CA ASP A 49 14.57 -2.63 2.87
C ASP A 49 15.52 -3.71 2.33
N LYS A 50 15.30 -4.12 1.10
CA LYS A 50 16.19 -5.02 0.34
C LYS A 50 17.12 -4.27 -0.63
N ASN A 51 17.27 -2.95 -0.47
CA ASN A 51 18.04 -2.10 -1.38
C ASN A 51 17.55 -2.14 -2.83
N ILE A 52 16.24 -2.26 -3.01
CA ILE A 52 15.58 -2.20 -4.32
C ILE A 52 15.20 -0.75 -4.62
N PRO A 53 15.39 -0.25 -5.86
CA PRO A 53 14.98 1.10 -6.22
C PRO A 53 13.46 1.24 -6.27
N PHE A 54 12.95 2.41 -5.87
CA PHE A 54 11.53 2.74 -5.86
C PHE A 54 11.13 3.80 -6.88
N ASP A 55 12.05 4.22 -7.76
CA ASP A 55 11.82 5.35 -8.68
C ASP A 55 10.60 5.15 -9.57
N GLU A 56 10.48 3.99 -10.19
CA GLU A 56 9.32 3.65 -11.04
C GLU A 56 8.02 3.59 -10.23
N LEU A 57 8.07 3.02 -9.02
CA LEU A 57 6.93 3.02 -8.11
C LEU A 57 6.51 4.44 -7.74
N GLY A 58 7.47 5.33 -7.52
CA GLY A 58 7.20 6.74 -7.23
C GLY A 58 6.39 7.42 -8.33
N GLU A 59 6.76 7.23 -9.59
CA GLU A 59 6.05 7.79 -10.74
C GLU A 59 4.62 7.22 -10.87
N ILE A 60 4.47 5.92 -10.71
CA ILE A 60 3.17 5.25 -10.78
C ILE A 60 2.29 5.61 -9.58
N ALA A 61 2.84 5.68 -8.38
CA ALA A 61 2.10 6.12 -7.19
C ALA A 61 1.60 7.56 -7.34
N ALA A 62 2.40 8.47 -7.87
CA ALA A 62 1.98 9.85 -8.11
C ALA A 62 0.78 9.93 -9.07
N GLN A 63 0.61 8.96 -9.95
CA GLN A 63 -0.51 8.88 -10.89
C GLN A 63 -1.74 8.16 -10.33
N TYR A 64 -1.55 7.06 -9.58
CA TYR A 64 -2.64 6.15 -9.18
C TYR A 64 -2.97 6.16 -7.68
N VAL A 65 -2.28 6.95 -6.87
CA VAL A 65 -2.50 7.01 -5.42
C VAL A 65 -2.96 8.40 -5.02
N LYS A 66 -4.05 8.49 -4.27
CA LYS A 66 -4.53 9.77 -3.71
C LYS A 66 -4.04 9.99 -2.27
N THR A 67 -3.91 8.91 -1.50
CA THR A 67 -3.32 8.93 -0.16
C THR A 67 -2.36 7.76 -0.01
N LEU A 68 -1.13 8.07 0.31
CA LEU A 68 -0.06 7.10 0.51
C LEU A 68 0.26 7.01 2.00
N ILE A 69 0.02 5.85 2.60
CA ILE A 69 0.30 5.59 4.01
C ILE A 69 1.53 4.71 4.08
N LEU A 70 2.58 5.23 4.70
CA LEU A 70 3.90 4.62 4.75
C LEU A 70 4.23 4.12 6.15
N LEU A 71 4.81 2.92 6.22
CA LEU A 71 5.31 2.35 7.47
C LEU A 71 6.59 1.54 7.21
N GLY A 72 7.33 1.26 8.29
CA GLY A 72 8.57 0.50 8.21
C GLY A 72 9.78 1.28 7.72
N LYS A 73 10.89 0.58 7.54
CA LYS A 73 12.19 1.18 7.23
C LYS A 73 12.28 1.80 5.85
N THR A 74 11.47 1.34 4.91
CA THR A 74 11.47 1.86 3.54
C THR A 74 10.61 3.11 3.35
N ALA A 75 9.86 3.53 4.36
CA ALA A 75 8.98 4.70 4.28
C ALA A 75 9.68 5.96 3.73
N PRO A 76 10.87 6.37 4.24
CA PRO A 76 11.57 7.54 3.69
C PRO A 76 11.98 7.38 2.22
N LYS A 77 12.37 6.18 1.81
CA LYS A 77 12.77 5.91 0.42
C LYS A 77 11.60 6.00 -0.54
N ILE A 78 10.46 5.42 -0.18
CA ILE A 78 9.24 5.47 -1.00
C ILE A 78 8.74 6.91 -1.08
N GLU A 79 8.71 7.63 0.03
CA GLU A 79 8.33 9.04 0.05
C GLU A 79 9.20 9.88 -0.87
N ASN A 80 10.52 9.72 -0.80
CA ASN A 80 11.45 10.42 -1.66
C ASN A 80 11.23 10.09 -3.14
N ALA A 81 11.02 8.82 -3.48
CA ALA A 81 10.73 8.39 -4.84
C ALA A 81 9.44 9.04 -5.40
N VAL A 82 8.41 9.16 -4.59
CA VAL A 82 7.17 9.83 -4.97
C VAL A 82 7.39 11.34 -5.14
N LYS A 83 8.05 11.99 -4.19
CA LYS A 83 8.29 13.46 -4.23
C LYS A 83 9.22 13.88 -5.36
N THR A 84 10.11 13.02 -5.80
CA THR A 84 11.01 13.28 -6.93
C THR A 84 10.45 12.87 -8.29
N ALA A 85 9.28 12.25 -8.32
CA ALA A 85 8.61 11.91 -9.57
C ALA A 85 8.20 13.16 -10.35
N LYS A 86 8.33 13.11 -11.68
CA LYS A 86 8.04 14.26 -12.56
C LYS A 86 6.59 14.73 -12.49
N ASN A 87 5.67 13.81 -12.22
CA ASN A 87 4.23 14.07 -12.14
C ASN A 87 3.73 14.25 -10.70
N TYR A 88 4.63 14.40 -9.73
CA TYR A 88 4.28 14.65 -8.34
C TYR A 88 3.67 16.04 -8.16
N SER A 89 2.55 16.10 -7.43
CA SER A 89 1.96 17.33 -6.94
C SER A 89 1.44 17.13 -5.53
N PRO A 90 1.84 17.98 -4.56
CA PRO A 90 1.35 17.86 -3.17
C PRO A 90 -0.17 18.01 -3.04
N GLU A 91 -0.83 18.61 -4.03
CA GLU A 91 -2.27 18.76 -4.07
C GLU A 91 -2.99 17.46 -4.48
N ASN A 92 -2.29 16.59 -5.23
CA ASN A 92 -2.87 15.37 -5.80
C ASN A 92 -2.63 14.13 -4.95
N ILE A 93 -1.57 14.10 -4.15
CA ILE A 93 -1.24 12.96 -3.31
C ILE A 93 -0.88 13.41 -1.89
N ARG A 94 -1.58 12.82 -0.91
CA ARG A 94 -1.28 13.01 0.51
C ARG A 94 -0.38 11.89 0.99
N ILE A 95 0.71 12.22 1.67
CA ILE A 95 1.64 11.26 2.26
C ILE A 95 1.49 11.30 3.77
N ILE A 96 1.23 10.14 4.38
CA ILE A 96 1.02 9.96 5.82
C ILE A 96 1.95 8.86 6.30
N HIS A 97 2.62 9.07 7.43
CA HIS A 97 3.42 8.06 8.10
C HIS A 97 2.62 7.36 9.19
N ALA A 98 2.72 6.04 9.27
CA ALA A 98 2.10 5.23 10.30
C ALA A 98 3.17 4.48 11.11
N GLU A 99 2.90 4.28 12.40
CA GLU A 99 3.83 3.59 13.31
C GLU A 99 3.78 2.07 13.14
N ASN A 100 2.61 1.53 12.83
CA ASN A 100 2.37 0.09 12.66
C ASN A 100 1.16 -0.15 11.75
N MET A 101 0.85 -1.41 11.50
CA MET A 101 -0.27 -1.77 10.63
C MET A 101 -1.62 -1.32 11.16
N SER A 102 -1.84 -1.40 12.47
CA SER A 102 -3.07 -0.93 13.10
C SER A 102 -3.28 0.57 12.89
N ASP A 103 -2.23 1.36 13.11
CA ASP A 103 -2.23 2.80 12.86
C ASP A 103 -2.45 3.11 11.38
N ALA A 104 -1.82 2.36 10.49
CA ALA A 104 -2.02 2.51 9.04
C ALA A 104 -3.46 2.25 8.59
N VAL A 105 -4.10 1.21 9.11
CA VAL A 105 -5.49 0.88 8.81
C VAL A 105 -6.44 1.96 9.35
N ASN A 106 -6.22 2.46 10.57
CA ASN A 106 -7.01 3.56 11.13
C ASN A 106 -6.87 4.85 10.33
N LYS A 107 -5.66 5.22 9.92
CA LYS A 107 -5.40 6.39 9.08
C LYS A 107 -6.04 6.24 7.69
N ALA A 108 -6.02 5.05 7.12
CA ALA A 108 -6.71 4.77 5.88
C ALA A 108 -8.22 4.98 6.02
N LYS A 109 -8.82 4.48 7.10
CA LYS A 109 -10.25 4.68 7.41
C LYS A 109 -10.60 6.16 7.56
N GLU A 110 -9.81 6.91 8.33
CA GLU A 110 -10.03 8.33 8.57
C GLU A 110 -9.96 9.18 7.29
N ASN A 111 -9.13 8.80 6.33
CA ASN A 111 -8.91 9.52 5.08
C ASN A 111 -9.78 9.00 3.92
N ALA A 112 -10.50 7.91 4.12
CA ALA A 112 -11.36 7.34 3.09
C ALA A 112 -12.71 8.04 3.04
N VAL A 113 -13.21 8.25 1.82
CA VAL A 113 -14.58 8.69 1.55
C VAL A 113 -15.36 7.59 0.85
N PRO A 114 -16.70 7.64 0.82
CA PRO A 114 -17.52 6.66 0.11
C PRO A 114 -17.04 6.44 -1.33
N GLY A 115 -16.88 5.18 -1.73
CA GLY A 115 -16.38 4.79 -3.05
C GLY A 115 -14.88 4.61 -3.17
N ASP A 116 -14.10 5.00 -2.16
CA ASP A 116 -12.64 4.81 -2.17
C ASP A 116 -12.23 3.34 -2.10
N ILE A 117 -11.12 3.04 -2.73
CA ILE A 117 -10.44 1.75 -2.62
C ILE A 117 -9.24 1.92 -1.71
N VAL A 118 -9.17 1.15 -0.63
CA VAL A 118 -7.99 1.04 0.22
C VAL A 118 -7.28 -0.27 -0.12
N THR A 119 -6.02 -0.19 -0.46
CA THR A 119 -5.22 -1.37 -0.81
C THR A 119 -3.96 -1.43 0.03
N MET A 120 -3.65 -2.63 0.51
CA MET A 120 -2.34 -2.94 1.07
C MET A 120 -1.51 -3.62 0.00
N SER A 121 -0.49 -2.92 -0.46
CA SER A 121 0.50 -3.45 -1.38
C SER A 121 1.87 -2.95 -0.93
N PRO A 122 2.52 -3.68 -0.01
CA PRO A 122 3.65 -3.15 0.74
C PRO A 122 4.85 -2.75 -0.12
N ALA A 123 5.00 -3.33 -1.31
CA ALA A 123 6.15 -3.15 -2.19
C ALA A 123 7.49 -3.63 -1.61
N CYS A 124 7.47 -4.15 -0.39
CA CYS A 124 8.63 -4.54 0.42
C CYS A 124 8.39 -5.86 1.13
N ALA A 125 9.47 -6.52 1.54
CA ALA A 125 9.38 -7.69 2.39
C ALA A 125 8.85 -7.33 3.79
N SER A 126 8.39 -8.34 4.53
CA SER A 126 7.74 -8.17 5.84
C SER A 126 8.68 -8.28 7.05
N PHE A 127 9.96 -8.55 6.83
CA PHE A 127 10.89 -9.01 7.87
C PHE A 127 11.23 -8.00 8.98
N ASP A 128 10.85 -6.74 8.84
CA ASP A 128 11.05 -5.74 9.89
C ASP A 128 9.95 -5.73 10.96
N MET A 129 8.75 -6.21 10.61
CA MET A 129 7.58 -6.19 11.51
C MET A 129 6.87 -7.55 11.63
N TYR A 130 7.10 -8.45 10.69
CA TYR A 130 6.43 -9.76 10.62
C TYR A 130 7.43 -10.85 10.23
N LYS A 131 7.20 -12.08 10.68
CA LYS A 131 8.02 -13.24 10.31
C LYS A 131 7.98 -13.55 8.82
N ASN A 132 6.83 -13.30 8.19
CA ASN A 132 6.59 -13.55 6.77
C ASN A 132 5.41 -12.71 6.26
N PHE A 133 5.22 -12.73 4.95
CA PHE A 133 4.12 -12.01 4.29
C PHE A 133 2.72 -12.54 4.64
N ALA A 134 2.60 -13.83 4.95
CA ALA A 134 1.31 -14.43 5.32
C ALA A 134 0.82 -13.89 6.66
N GLU A 135 1.71 -13.74 7.66
CA GLU A 135 1.41 -13.14 8.94
C GLU A 135 0.99 -11.66 8.78
N ARG A 136 1.70 -10.91 7.94
CA ARG A 136 1.35 -9.52 7.61
C ARG A 136 -0.02 -9.41 6.97
N GLY A 137 -0.32 -10.26 5.99
CA GLY A 137 -1.61 -10.29 5.30
C GLY A 137 -2.75 -10.66 6.24
N LYS A 138 -2.55 -11.63 7.12
CA LYS A 138 -3.52 -12.03 8.14
C LYS A 138 -3.81 -10.90 9.11
N HIS A 139 -2.78 -10.24 9.63
CA HIS A 139 -2.94 -9.13 10.56
C HIS A 139 -3.72 -7.98 9.93
N PHE A 140 -3.40 -7.61 8.69
CA PHE A 140 -4.16 -6.62 7.94
C PHE A 140 -5.63 -7.00 7.80
N LYS A 141 -5.90 -8.25 7.43
CA LYS A 141 -7.27 -8.78 7.29
C LYS A 141 -8.04 -8.72 8.60
N ASP A 142 -7.41 -9.12 9.71
CA ASP A 142 -8.03 -9.11 11.03
C ASP A 142 -8.35 -7.67 11.48
N LEU A 143 -7.46 -6.72 11.25
CA LEU A 143 -7.68 -5.30 11.55
C LEU A 143 -8.86 -4.73 10.76
N VAL A 144 -8.96 -5.07 9.49
CA VAL A 144 -10.05 -4.63 8.63
C VAL A 144 -11.40 -5.21 9.07
N ASN A 145 -11.42 -6.50 9.42
CA ASN A 145 -12.64 -7.16 9.88
C ASN A 145 -13.14 -6.63 11.23
N ASN A 146 -12.29 -5.97 12.00
CA ASN A 146 -12.63 -5.38 13.31
C ASN A 146 -12.93 -3.87 13.24
N LEU A 147 -12.98 -3.29 12.04
CA LEU A 147 -13.42 -1.91 11.84
C LEU A 147 -14.94 -1.79 12.00
#